data_0c19807262a1aec965eabe93418419f5
#
_entry.id   0c19807262a1aec965eabe93418419f5
#
_cell.length_a   1.000
_cell.length_b   1.000
_cell.length_c   1.000
_cell.angle_alpha   90.00
_cell.angle_beta   90.00
_cell.angle_gamma   90.00
#
_symmetry.space_group_name_H-M   'P 1'
#
loop_
_entity.id
_entity.type
_entity.pdbx_description
1 polymer ?
#
loop_
_entity_poly.entity_id
_entity_poly.type
_entity_poly.pdbx_seq_one_letter_code
_entity_poly.pdbx_strand_id
1 'polypeptide(L)'
;MIPFSERPYIFINSAMSADGKLSTFERKQVKISGKADFDRVDTLRAGTDAIMVGIGTVLADNPSLTVKSEQRRLERTAAGKEENPIRVIVDSNARTPIDADIFKKGKGRKIIVVSESAQKEKTAALSKMPDTKIIVAGSDRVNLEEMAVLLKKEGINRLMVEGGATLNYGLISVGLVDELMIFVGNLIIGGKTAPTFADGDGFSEGQIRRLTLESAEKIEDGILLTWKMKSE
;
A
#
# COMPACT_ATOMS: atom_id res chain seq x y z
N MET A 1 -14.42 -15.32 3.89
CA MET A 1 -14.09 -14.03 3.25
C MET A 1 -14.92 -12.91 3.91
N ILE A 2 -14.31 -11.79 4.31
CA ILE A 2 -15.02 -10.66 4.92
C ILE A 2 -15.86 -9.96 3.84
N PRO A 3 -17.16 -9.70 4.05
CA PRO A 3 -18.00 -9.07 3.05
C PRO A 3 -17.60 -7.60 2.82
N PHE A 4 -17.87 -7.06 1.63
CA PHE A 4 -17.55 -5.67 1.27
C PHE A 4 -18.23 -4.61 2.15
N SER A 5 -19.34 -4.97 2.81
CA SER A 5 -19.98 -4.08 3.80
C SER A 5 -19.12 -3.85 5.03
N GLU A 6 -18.20 -4.76 5.35
CA GLU A 6 -17.41 -4.77 6.57
C GLU A 6 -15.93 -4.45 6.35
N ARG A 7 -15.46 -4.35 5.10
CA ARG A 7 -14.09 -3.97 4.75
C ARG A 7 -14.03 -2.95 3.61
N PRO A 8 -12.92 -2.23 3.43
CA PRO A 8 -12.70 -1.40 2.24
C PRO A 8 -12.62 -2.25 0.97
N TYR A 9 -12.90 -1.62 -0.18
CA TYR A 9 -12.38 -2.10 -1.45
C TYR A 9 -10.86 -1.87 -1.48
N ILE A 10 -10.08 -2.93 -1.67
CA ILE A 10 -8.63 -2.90 -1.57
C ILE A 10 -8.02 -3.20 -2.95
N PHE A 11 -7.27 -2.25 -3.48
CA PHE A 11 -6.51 -2.46 -4.70
C PHE A 11 -5.00 -2.21 -4.46
N ILE A 12 -4.17 -3.05 -5.08
CA ILE A 12 -2.72 -2.91 -5.05
C ILE A 12 -2.29 -2.19 -6.32
N ASN A 13 -1.57 -1.08 -6.19
CA ASN A 13 -0.88 -0.42 -7.29
C ASN A 13 0.62 -0.55 -7.10
N SER A 14 1.30 -1.14 -8.06
CA SER A 14 2.74 -1.38 -7.98
C SER A 14 3.39 -1.25 -9.34
N ALA A 15 4.67 -0.87 -9.34
CA ALA A 15 5.52 -0.92 -10.54
C ALA A 15 6.62 -1.96 -10.32
N MET A 16 6.87 -2.79 -11.33
CA MET A 16 7.93 -3.80 -11.31
C MET A 16 8.71 -3.79 -12.62
N SER A 17 9.95 -4.28 -12.56
CA SER A 17 10.76 -4.55 -13.75
C SER A 17 10.16 -5.66 -14.61
N ALA A 18 10.63 -5.83 -15.85
CA ALA A 18 10.20 -6.89 -16.75
C ALA A 18 10.46 -8.30 -16.18
N ASP A 19 11.42 -8.45 -15.28
CA ASP A 19 11.73 -9.67 -14.55
C ASP A 19 11.05 -9.73 -13.15
N GLY A 20 10.07 -8.88 -12.89
CA GLY A 20 9.19 -8.95 -11.71
C GLY A 20 9.75 -8.39 -10.41
N LYS A 21 10.76 -7.51 -10.46
CA LYS A 21 11.41 -6.94 -9.28
C LYS A 21 10.89 -5.54 -8.95
N LEU A 22 10.67 -5.26 -7.66
CA LEU A 22 10.23 -3.96 -7.15
C LEU A 22 11.38 -3.00 -6.86
N SER A 23 12.54 -3.54 -6.48
CA SER A 23 13.75 -2.78 -6.16
C SER A 23 14.99 -3.67 -6.32
N THR A 24 16.19 -3.11 -6.11
CA THR A 24 17.43 -3.89 -6.12
C THR A 24 17.51 -4.86 -4.94
N PHE A 25 18.48 -5.80 -4.99
CA PHE A 25 18.77 -6.70 -3.87
C PHE A 25 19.21 -5.95 -2.59
N GLU A 26 19.74 -4.73 -2.73
CA GLU A 26 20.05 -3.83 -1.61
C GLU A 26 18.82 -3.10 -1.06
N ARG A 27 17.64 -3.35 -1.61
CA ARG A 27 16.37 -2.66 -1.31
C ARG A 27 16.40 -1.16 -1.59
N LYS A 28 17.22 -0.74 -2.55
CA LYS A 28 17.23 0.63 -3.05
C LYS A 28 16.16 0.81 -4.11
N GLN A 29 15.40 1.89 -3.98
CA GLN A 29 14.37 2.26 -4.96
C GLN A 29 14.99 2.47 -6.34
N VAL A 30 14.33 1.96 -7.35
CA VAL A 30 14.65 2.15 -8.76
C VAL A 30 13.50 2.89 -9.43
N LYS A 31 13.80 3.85 -10.29
CA LYS A 31 12.77 4.49 -11.11
C LYS A 31 12.34 3.52 -12.23
N ILE A 32 11.27 2.78 -11.97
CA ILE A 32 10.74 1.75 -12.88
C ILE A 32 9.82 2.36 -13.94
N SER A 33 9.02 3.39 -13.56
CA SER A 33 8.04 4.01 -14.45
C SER A 33 8.39 5.46 -14.80
N GLY A 34 7.73 5.98 -15.83
CA GLY A 34 7.94 7.32 -16.34
C GLY A 34 6.94 8.34 -15.80
N LYS A 35 6.91 9.53 -16.42
CA LYS A 35 6.09 10.66 -15.98
C LYS A 35 4.59 10.38 -16.09
N ALA A 36 4.18 9.70 -17.17
CA ALA A 36 2.76 9.39 -17.39
C ALA A 36 2.22 8.43 -16.31
N ASP A 37 2.99 7.41 -15.91
CA ASP A 37 2.59 6.53 -14.83
C ASP A 37 2.59 7.24 -13.48
N PHE A 38 3.55 8.10 -13.18
CA PHE A 38 3.53 8.92 -11.96
C PHE A 38 2.29 9.81 -11.87
N ASP A 39 1.86 10.41 -12.99
CA ASP A 39 0.63 11.21 -13.02
C ASP A 39 -0.62 10.35 -12.80
N ARG A 40 -0.66 9.14 -13.38
CA ARG A 40 -1.70 8.14 -13.13
C ARG A 40 -1.76 7.75 -11.65
N VAL A 41 -0.61 7.46 -11.03
CA VAL A 41 -0.52 7.12 -9.60
C VAL A 41 -1.03 8.28 -8.73
N ASP A 42 -0.67 9.51 -9.08
CA ASP A 42 -1.14 10.69 -8.35
C ASP A 42 -2.66 10.87 -8.48
N THR A 43 -3.23 10.55 -9.65
CA THR A 43 -4.70 10.51 -9.88
C THR A 43 -5.36 9.43 -9.01
N LEU A 44 -4.79 8.23 -8.94
CA LEU A 44 -5.30 7.15 -8.08
C LEU A 44 -5.28 7.58 -6.61
N ARG A 45 -4.18 8.17 -6.15
CA ARG A 45 -4.07 8.71 -4.79
C ARG A 45 -5.16 9.73 -4.50
N ALA A 46 -5.38 10.67 -5.43
CA ALA A 46 -6.42 11.67 -5.28
C ALA A 46 -7.83 11.08 -5.21
N GLY A 47 -8.10 9.96 -5.90
CA GLY A 47 -9.39 9.28 -5.94
C GLY A 47 -9.65 8.29 -4.79
N THR A 48 -8.69 8.07 -3.88
CA THR A 48 -8.82 7.08 -2.79
C THR A 48 -9.05 7.72 -1.42
N ASP A 49 -9.59 6.96 -0.47
CA ASP A 49 -9.79 7.43 0.92
C ASP A 49 -8.51 7.25 1.75
N ALA A 50 -7.76 6.19 1.48
CA ALA A 50 -6.51 5.92 2.17
C ALA A 50 -5.46 5.27 1.28
N ILE A 51 -4.17 5.49 1.62
CA ILE A 51 -3.01 4.85 1.00
C ILE A 51 -2.29 4.06 2.08
N MET A 52 -1.98 2.79 1.80
CA MET A 52 -1.34 1.88 2.74
C MET A 52 0.02 1.41 2.23
N VAL A 53 0.98 1.35 3.15
CA VAL A 53 2.27 0.68 2.94
C VAL A 53 2.66 -0.16 4.16
N GLY A 54 3.49 -1.16 3.94
CA GLY A 54 4.17 -1.87 5.03
C GLY A 54 5.35 -1.09 5.58
N ILE A 55 5.70 -1.33 6.85
CA ILE A 55 6.84 -0.67 7.50
C ILE A 55 8.16 -0.84 6.72
N GLY A 56 8.35 -1.95 6.03
CA GLY A 56 9.54 -2.16 5.18
C GLY A 56 9.72 -1.09 4.12
N THR A 57 8.64 -0.65 3.49
CA THR A 57 8.64 0.45 2.50
C THR A 57 8.97 1.79 3.15
N VAL A 58 8.43 2.05 4.35
CA VAL A 58 8.76 3.29 5.08
C VAL A 58 10.26 3.37 5.41
N LEU A 59 10.83 2.26 5.87
CA LEU A 59 12.25 2.19 6.24
C LEU A 59 13.20 2.26 5.03
N ALA A 60 12.77 1.74 3.86
CA ALA A 60 13.59 1.73 2.67
C ALA A 60 13.51 3.04 1.88
N ASP A 61 12.29 3.56 1.68
CA ASP A 61 12.02 4.63 0.71
C ASP A 61 11.61 5.96 1.37
N ASN A 62 11.28 5.95 2.66
CA ASN A 62 10.79 7.11 3.41
C ASN A 62 9.70 7.92 2.65
N PRO A 63 8.60 7.29 2.21
CA PRO A 63 7.64 7.91 1.32
C PRO A 63 6.75 8.91 2.09
N SER A 64 6.35 10.00 1.43
CA SER A 64 5.38 10.95 1.98
C SER A 64 3.92 10.51 1.80
N LEU A 65 3.63 9.66 0.81
CA LEU A 65 2.29 9.18 0.44
C LEU A 65 1.25 10.30 0.24
N THR A 66 1.67 11.38 -0.39
CA THR A 66 0.83 12.57 -0.63
C THR A 66 0.42 12.69 -2.08
N VAL A 67 -0.70 13.38 -2.33
CA VAL A 67 -1.08 13.86 -3.67
C VAL A 67 -0.13 14.99 -4.06
N LYS A 68 0.51 14.90 -5.22
CA LYS A 68 1.53 15.86 -5.68
C LYS A 68 0.91 17.04 -6.43
N SER A 69 -0.11 16.79 -7.25
CA SER A 69 -0.81 17.83 -8.00
C SER A 69 -1.60 18.75 -7.05
N GLU A 70 -1.32 20.04 -7.11
CA GLU A 70 -2.06 21.06 -6.36
C GLU A 70 -3.53 21.07 -6.79
N GLN A 71 -3.79 20.99 -8.09
CA GLN A 71 -5.15 20.95 -8.64
C GLN A 71 -5.95 19.78 -8.05
N ARG A 72 -5.38 18.57 -7.98
CA ARG A 72 -6.06 17.40 -7.41
C ARG A 72 -6.29 17.55 -5.89
N ARG A 73 -5.40 18.23 -5.16
CA ARG A 73 -5.62 18.53 -3.74
C ARG A 73 -6.80 19.52 -3.56
N LEU A 74 -6.88 20.55 -4.39
CA LEU A 74 -7.99 21.49 -4.38
C LEU A 74 -9.32 20.80 -4.70
N GLU A 75 -9.33 19.91 -5.70
CA GLU A 75 -10.52 19.11 -6.04
C GLU A 75 -10.98 18.24 -4.87
N ARG A 76 -10.05 17.61 -4.15
CA ARG A 76 -10.36 16.84 -2.94
C ARG A 76 -11.02 17.71 -1.86
N THR A 77 -10.45 18.88 -1.58
CA THR A 77 -11.00 19.78 -0.55
C THR A 77 -12.34 20.37 -0.96
N ALA A 78 -12.53 20.67 -2.24
CA ALA A 78 -13.82 21.09 -2.78
C ALA A 78 -14.91 19.99 -2.66
N ALA A 79 -14.51 18.72 -2.69
CA ALA A 79 -15.38 17.57 -2.46
C ALA A 79 -15.57 17.22 -0.97
N GLY A 80 -15.11 18.08 -0.03
CA GLY A 80 -15.25 17.86 1.42
C GLY A 80 -14.30 16.82 2.00
N LYS A 81 -13.25 16.43 1.25
CA LYS A 81 -12.20 15.48 1.72
C LYS A 81 -10.98 16.25 2.23
N GLU A 82 -10.12 15.57 2.99
CA GLU A 82 -8.82 16.12 3.33
C GLU A 82 -7.95 16.28 2.06
N GLU A 83 -7.00 17.22 2.09
CA GLU A 83 -6.03 17.51 1.01
C GLU A 83 -5.30 16.23 0.53
N ASN A 84 -4.96 15.36 1.46
CA ASN A 84 -4.34 14.07 1.17
C ASN A 84 -5.21 12.93 1.70
N PRO A 85 -5.15 11.74 1.08
CA PRO A 85 -5.73 10.52 1.65
C PRO A 85 -5.15 10.20 3.02
N ILE A 86 -5.88 9.44 3.83
CA ILE A 86 -5.37 8.89 5.08
C ILE A 86 -4.15 8.00 4.76
N ARG A 87 -3.04 8.20 5.45
CA ARG A 87 -1.83 7.43 5.26
C ARG A 87 -1.75 6.31 6.29
N VAL A 88 -1.77 5.06 5.84
CA VAL A 88 -1.81 3.87 6.68
C VAL A 88 -0.46 3.16 6.62
N ILE A 89 0.14 2.88 7.78
CA ILE A 89 1.36 2.08 7.89
C ILE A 89 1.03 0.80 8.65
N VAL A 90 1.34 -0.36 8.06
CA VAL A 90 1.26 -1.66 8.73
C VAL A 90 2.61 -1.94 9.39
N ASP A 91 2.65 -1.87 10.72
CA ASP A 91 3.89 -1.90 11.50
C ASP A 91 3.72 -2.64 12.84
N SER A 92 3.69 -3.95 12.81
CA SER A 92 3.42 -4.79 13.99
C SER A 92 4.21 -4.39 15.24
N ASN A 93 5.44 -3.90 15.10
CA ASN A 93 6.36 -3.64 16.21
C ASN A 93 6.63 -2.14 16.49
N ALA A 94 5.83 -1.23 15.92
CA ALA A 94 6.00 0.22 16.07
C ALA A 94 7.43 0.69 15.75
N ARG A 95 7.96 0.29 14.58
CA ARG A 95 9.32 0.63 14.11
C ARG A 95 9.38 1.91 13.27
N THR A 96 8.23 2.50 12.98
CA THR A 96 8.12 3.71 12.17
C THR A 96 8.94 4.83 12.80
N PRO A 97 9.92 5.42 12.08
CA PRO A 97 10.71 6.52 12.61
C PRO A 97 9.83 7.76 12.83
N ILE A 98 9.96 8.41 13.99
CA ILE A 98 9.21 9.64 14.31
C ILE A 98 9.58 10.83 13.41
N ASP A 99 10.72 10.76 12.74
CA ASP A 99 11.22 11.74 11.79
C ASP A 99 10.94 11.38 10.32
N ALA A 100 10.13 10.33 10.07
CA ALA A 100 9.76 9.92 8.72
C ALA A 100 8.98 11.01 7.96
N ASP A 101 9.17 11.06 6.65
CA ASP A 101 8.52 12.02 5.75
C ASP A 101 7.00 11.97 5.80
N ILE A 102 6.44 10.82 6.15
CA ILE A 102 4.99 10.66 6.32
C ILE A 102 4.42 11.59 7.41
N PHE A 103 5.22 11.97 8.41
CA PHE A 103 4.83 12.93 9.44
C PHE A 103 5.17 14.37 9.07
N LYS A 104 6.25 14.58 8.32
CA LYS A 104 6.79 15.91 8.00
C LYS A 104 6.15 16.55 6.77
N LYS A 105 5.72 15.72 5.78
CA LYS A 105 5.28 16.20 4.47
C LYS A 105 3.77 16.01 4.28
N GLY A 106 3.09 17.10 3.94
CA GLY A 106 1.65 17.14 3.67
C GLY A 106 0.79 16.97 4.92
N LYS A 107 -0.32 17.71 4.95
CA LYS A 107 -1.34 17.63 6.02
C LYS A 107 -2.20 16.38 5.86
N GLY A 108 -2.97 16.04 6.90
CA GLY A 108 -3.98 14.98 6.89
C GLY A 108 -3.65 13.82 7.81
N ARG A 109 -4.66 12.98 8.06
CA ARG A 109 -4.63 11.88 9.04
C ARG A 109 -3.63 10.79 8.68
N LYS A 110 -3.06 10.18 9.72
CA LYS A 110 -2.22 8.99 9.64
C LYS A 110 -2.79 7.92 10.56
N ILE A 111 -2.70 6.68 10.15
CA ILE A 111 -3.04 5.51 10.95
C ILE A 111 -1.84 4.59 10.95
N ILE A 112 -1.35 4.24 12.13
CA ILE A 112 -0.32 3.21 12.27
C ILE A 112 -1.00 2.01 12.90
N VAL A 113 -1.00 0.90 12.17
CA VAL A 113 -1.57 -0.34 12.65
C VAL A 113 -0.46 -1.18 13.25
N VAL A 114 -0.60 -1.49 14.54
CA VAL A 114 0.37 -2.27 15.32
C VAL A 114 -0.27 -3.54 15.85
N SER A 115 0.54 -4.48 16.33
CA SER A 115 0.04 -5.62 17.11
C SER A 115 0.07 -5.32 18.62
N GLU A 116 -0.56 -6.17 19.43
CA GLU A 116 -0.52 -6.08 20.90
C GLU A 116 0.90 -6.21 21.46
N SER A 117 1.79 -6.94 20.74
CA SER A 117 3.20 -7.12 21.13
C SER A 117 4.07 -5.88 20.89
N ALA A 118 3.54 -4.81 20.27
CA ALA A 118 4.29 -3.58 20.04
C ALA A 118 4.70 -2.92 21.36
N GLN A 119 5.93 -2.42 21.43
CA GLN A 119 6.45 -1.74 22.61
C GLN A 119 5.62 -0.50 22.94
N LYS A 120 5.09 -0.42 24.16
CA LYS A 120 4.19 0.64 24.60
C LYS A 120 4.82 2.03 24.49
N GLU A 121 6.10 2.16 24.78
CA GLU A 121 6.86 3.43 24.71
C GLU A 121 6.93 3.94 23.27
N LYS A 122 7.18 3.04 22.31
CA LYS A 122 7.22 3.39 20.88
C LYS A 122 5.84 3.76 20.36
N THR A 123 4.84 2.98 20.72
CA THR A 123 3.45 3.24 20.36
C THR A 123 2.98 4.60 20.91
N ALA A 124 3.33 4.90 22.19
CA ALA A 124 3.04 6.19 22.81
C ALA A 124 3.79 7.36 22.14
N ALA A 125 5.03 7.15 21.68
CA ALA A 125 5.75 8.17 20.91
C ALA A 125 5.08 8.45 19.56
N LEU A 126 4.68 7.41 18.83
CA LEU A 126 3.98 7.54 17.55
C LEU A 126 2.59 8.18 17.69
N SER A 127 1.87 7.91 18.78
CA SER A 127 0.54 8.51 19.02
C SER A 127 0.59 10.02 19.28
N LYS A 128 1.75 10.56 19.65
CA LYS A 128 1.97 12.01 19.84
C LYS A 128 2.28 12.75 18.53
N MET A 129 2.50 12.02 17.43
CA MET A 129 2.74 12.65 16.14
C MET A 129 1.46 13.33 15.62
N PRO A 130 1.56 14.47 14.93
CA PRO A 130 0.40 15.22 14.46
C PRO A 130 -0.57 14.37 13.64
N ASP A 131 -1.87 14.46 13.95
CA ASP A 131 -2.97 13.78 13.23
C ASP A 131 -2.77 12.25 13.12
N THR A 132 -2.14 11.63 14.10
CA THR A 132 -1.80 10.21 14.08
C THR A 132 -2.65 9.42 15.05
N LYS A 133 -3.30 8.38 14.54
CA LYS A 133 -4.07 7.39 15.30
C LYS A 133 -3.33 6.05 15.29
N ILE A 134 -3.27 5.40 16.45
CA ILE A 134 -2.79 4.03 16.56
C ILE A 134 -4.01 3.09 16.54
N ILE A 135 -3.95 2.04 15.75
CA ILE A 135 -4.90 0.95 15.74
C ILE A 135 -4.15 -0.32 16.12
N VAL A 136 -4.68 -1.07 17.07
CA VAL A 136 -4.14 -2.37 17.47
C VAL A 136 -4.98 -3.45 16.81
N ALA A 137 -4.33 -4.37 16.09
CA ALA A 137 -4.97 -5.51 15.43
C ALA A 137 -4.05 -6.74 15.49
N GLY A 138 -4.52 -7.81 16.12
CA GLY A 138 -3.76 -9.06 16.31
C GLY A 138 -2.73 -9.00 17.44
N SER A 139 -2.28 -10.17 17.88
CA SER A 139 -1.40 -10.35 19.04
C SER A 139 0.10 -10.12 18.70
N ASP A 140 0.74 -11.03 17.99
CA ASP A 140 2.19 -10.97 17.69
C ASP A 140 2.50 -10.18 16.42
N ARG A 141 1.62 -10.29 15.43
CA ARG A 141 1.66 -9.55 14.16
C ARG A 141 0.31 -8.93 13.90
N VAL A 142 0.29 -7.88 13.09
CA VAL A 142 -0.97 -7.30 12.63
C VAL A 142 -1.80 -8.39 11.95
N ASN A 143 -3.00 -8.61 12.48
CA ASN A 143 -4.03 -9.40 11.82
C ASN A 143 -4.67 -8.56 10.72
N LEU A 144 -4.43 -8.93 9.46
CA LEU A 144 -4.85 -8.13 8.30
C LEU A 144 -6.37 -8.10 8.12
N GLU A 145 -7.08 -9.16 8.50
CA GLU A 145 -8.54 -9.22 8.43
C GLU A 145 -9.17 -8.28 9.47
N GLU A 146 -8.72 -8.35 10.73
CA GLU A 146 -9.14 -7.43 11.78
C GLU A 146 -8.80 -5.98 11.44
N MET A 147 -7.60 -5.72 10.92
CA MET A 147 -7.19 -4.42 10.43
C MET A 147 -8.17 -3.88 9.38
N ALA A 148 -8.56 -4.69 8.40
CA ALA A 148 -9.46 -4.26 7.33
C ALA A 148 -10.83 -3.83 7.89
N VAL A 149 -11.38 -4.57 8.86
CA VAL A 149 -12.63 -4.21 9.55
C VAL A 149 -12.48 -2.91 10.33
N LEU A 150 -11.37 -2.73 11.05
CA LEU A 150 -11.11 -1.51 11.82
C LEU A 150 -10.92 -0.29 10.90
N LEU A 151 -10.22 -0.44 9.78
CA LEU A 151 -10.07 0.63 8.78
C LEU A 151 -11.41 1.03 8.15
N LYS A 152 -12.32 0.07 7.93
CA LYS A 152 -13.70 0.37 7.48
C LYS A 152 -14.45 1.23 8.48
N LYS A 153 -14.32 0.94 9.78
CA LYS A 153 -14.92 1.75 10.86
C LYS A 153 -14.33 3.16 10.94
N GLU A 154 -13.10 3.37 10.44
CA GLU A 154 -12.49 4.70 10.29
C GLU A 154 -13.04 5.49 9.07
N GLY A 155 -14.01 4.95 8.35
CA GLY A 155 -14.62 5.58 7.18
C GLY A 155 -13.87 5.33 5.87
N ILE A 156 -12.89 4.41 5.86
CA ILE A 156 -12.15 4.06 4.65
C ILE A 156 -12.98 3.07 3.83
N ASN A 157 -13.40 3.48 2.64
CA ASN A 157 -14.17 2.65 1.71
C ASN A 157 -13.32 2.18 0.53
N ARG A 158 -12.33 2.98 0.09
CA ARG A 158 -11.42 2.66 -1.01
C ARG A 158 -9.98 2.83 -0.54
N LEU A 159 -9.24 1.73 -0.48
CA LEU A 159 -7.88 1.64 0.04
C LEU A 159 -6.91 1.27 -1.08
N MET A 160 -5.97 2.15 -1.35
CA MET A 160 -4.85 1.91 -2.26
C MET A 160 -3.66 1.33 -1.47
N VAL A 161 -3.13 0.20 -1.90
CA VAL A 161 -1.92 -0.40 -1.33
C VAL A 161 -0.75 -0.16 -2.29
N GLU A 162 0.31 0.47 -1.80
CA GLU A 162 1.54 0.73 -2.57
C GLU A 162 2.71 -0.18 -2.14
N GLY A 163 2.38 -1.28 -1.50
CA GLY A 163 3.36 -2.31 -1.17
C GLY A 163 3.87 -2.25 0.28
N GLY A 164 4.99 -2.89 0.71
CA GLY A 164 5.90 -3.75 -0.06
C GLY A 164 5.45 -5.22 -0.26
N ALA A 165 6.36 -5.97 -0.81
CA ALA A 165 6.14 -7.35 -1.25
C ALA A 165 5.50 -8.27 -0.19
N THR A 166 5.97 -8.20 1.04
CA THR A 166 5.41 -9.00 2.16
C THR A 166 3.97 -8.60 2.50
N LEU A 167 3.65 -7.29 2.47
CA LEU A 167 2.29 -6.82 2.69
C LEU A 167 1.36 -7.26 1.56
N ASN A 168 1.82 -7.14 0.30
CA ASN A 168 1.08 -7.60 -0.86
C ASN A 168 0.74 -9.09 -0.74
N TYR A 169 1.74 -9.94 -0.45
CA TYR A 169 1.53 -11.37 -0.23
C TYR A 169 0.52 -11.64 0.88
N GLY A 170 0.69 -10.98 2.03
CA GLY A 170 -0.20 -11.15 3.17
C GLY A 170 -1.66 -10.82 2.84
N LEU A 171 -1.92 -9.67 2.20
CA LEU A 171 -3.27 -9.26 1.81
C LEU A 171 -3.89 -10.22 0.77
N ILE A 172 -3.10 -10.68 -0.20
CA ILE A 172 -3.54 -11.66 -1.22
C ILE A 172 -3.86 -13.00 -0.56
N SER A 173 -3.01 -13.45 0.37
CA SER A 173 -3.15 -14.77 1.02
C SER A 173 -4.44 -14.89 1.83
N VAL A 174 -4.85 -13.82 2.51
CA VAL A 174 -6.11 -13.79 3.29
C VAL A 174 -7.33 -13.34 2.46
N GLY A 175 -7.18 -13.16 1.14
CA GLY A 175 -8.30 -12.84 0.25
C GLY A 175 -8.89 -11.44 0.41
N LEU A 176 -8.10 -10.47 0.82
CA LEU A 176 -8.54 -9.09 1.04
C LEU A 176 -8.41 -8.19 -0.19
N VAL A 177 -7.66 -8.62 -1.21
CA VAL A 177 -7.41 -7.82 -2.40
C VAL A 177 -8.52 -8.04 -3.43
N ASP A 178 -8.98 -6.95 -4.04
CA ASP A 178 -10.03 -6.94 -5.05
C ASP A 178 -9.46 -6.74 -6.45
N GLU A 179 -8.40 -5.92 -6.57
CA GLU A 179 -7.83 -5.50 -7.85
C GLU A 179 -6.32 -5.33 -7.76
N LEU A 180 -5.62 -5.65 -8.85
CA LEU A 180 -4.20 -5.40 -9.01
C LEU A 180 -3.99 -4.49 -10.22
N MET A 181 -3.27 -3.39 -10.02
CA MET A 181 -2.77 -2.51 -11.07
C MET A 181 -1.25 -2.60 -11.07
N ILE A 182 -0.68 -3.30 -12.06
CA ILE A 182 0.75 -3.60 -12.11
C ILE A 182 1.34 -2.95 -13.36
N PHE A 183 2.18 -1.94 -13.15
CA PHE A 183 3.00 -1.39 -14.22
C PHE A 183 4.27 -2.22 -14.38
N VAL A 184 4.48 -2.76 -15.56
CA VAL A 184 5.70 -3.49 -15.93
C VAL A 184 6.59 -2.56 -16.75
N GLY A 185 7.73 -2.16 -16.18
CA GLY A 185 8.70 -1.28 -16.81
C GLY A 185 9.69 -2.02 -17.73
N ASN A 186 10.33 -1.28 -18.63
CA ASN A 186 11.23 -1.77 -19.68
C ASN A 186 12.67 -2.01 -19.19
N LEU A 187 12.85 -2.53 -17.98
CA LEU A 187 14.17 -2.79 -17.39
C LEU A 187 14.24 -4.15 -16.71
N ILE A 188 15.46 -4.66 -16.57
CA ILE A 188 15.80 -5.87 -15.82
C ILE A 188 16.59 -5.47 -14.59
N ILE A 189 16.18 -5.95 -13.42
CA ILE A 189 16.88 -5.69 -12.16
C ILE A 189 17.68 -6.94 -11.72
N GLY A 190 17.10 -8.12 -11.84
CA GLY A 190 17.72 -9.36 -11.42
C GLY A 190 17.86 -9.50 -9.89
N GLY A 191 18.67 -10.45 -9.46
CA GLY A 191 18.98 -10.68 -8.05
C GLY A 191 18.02 -11.65 -7.35
N LYS A 192 18.58 -12.72 -6.75
CA LYS A 192 17.83 -13.76 -6.04
C LYS A 192 17.03 -13.18 -4.85
N THR A 193 17.60 -12.19 -4.15
CA THR A 193 17.03 -11.58 -2.93
C THR A 193 16.34 -10.23 -3.18
N ALA A 194 16.33 -9.77 -4.43
CA ALA A 194 15.59 -8.57 -4.81
C ALA A 194 14.08 -8.83 -4.67
N PRO A 195 13.33 -7.94 -3.97
CA PRO A 195 11.92 -8.17 -3.69
C PRO A 195 11.11 -8.26 -4.98
N THR A 196 10.15 -9.20 -4.99
CA THR A 196 9.18 -9.37 -6.09
C THR A 196 7.85 -8.69 -5.74
N PHE A 197 6.87 -8.85 -6.61
CA PHE A 197 5.53 -8.28 -6.39
C PHE A 197 4.88 -8.78 -5.08
N ALA A 198 5.08 -10.06 -4.73
CA ALA A 198 4.51 -10.69 -3.54
C ALA A 198 5.49 -11.71 -2.96
N ASP A 199 6.16 -11.34 -1.87
CA ASP A 199 7.13 -12.20 -1.18
C ASP A 199 6.53 -12.74 0.11
N GLY A 200 6.54 -14.07 0.26
CA GLY A 200 6.04 -14.81 1.43
C GLY A 200 6.35 -16.29 1.29
N ASP A 201 5.63 -17.11 2.05
CA ASP A 201 5.83 -18.57 2.08
C ASP A 201 5.42 -19.26 0.75
N GLY A 202 4.71 -18.53 -0.11
CA GLY A 202 4.15 -19.05 -1.35
C GLY A 202 2.81 -19.75 -1.16
N PHE A 203 2.22 -20.17 -2.27
CA PHE A 203 0.94 -20.88 -2.28
C PHE A 203 1.18 -22.32 -2.72
N SER A 204 0.58 -23.28 -2.03
CA SER A 204 0.44 -24.64 -2.58
C SER A 204 -0.46 -24.64 -3.82
N GLU A 205 -0.42 -25.69 -4.63
CA GLU A 205 -1.19 -25.77 -5.89
C GLU A 205 -2.68 -25.45 -5.69
N GLY A 206 -3.30 -25.98 -4.63
CA GLY A 206 -4.71 -25.74 -4.31
C GLY A 206 -5.02 -24.34 -3.72
N GLN A 207 -4.00 -23.56 -3.40
CA GLN A 207 -4.15 -22.20 -2.82
C GLN A 207 -3.80 -21.09 -3.81
N ILE A 208 -3.35 -21.43 -5.03
CA ILE A 208 -2.99 -20.45 -6.05
C ILE A 208 -4.18 -19.54 -6.33
N ARG A 209 -3.97 -18.23 -6.23
CA ARG A 209 -4.99 -17.23 -6.52
C ARG A 209 -5.09 -16.97 -8.02
N ARG A 210 -6.28 -17.07 -8.57
CA ARG A 210 -6.54 -16.83 -9.99
C ARG A 210 -7.05 -15.43 -10.23
N LEU A 211 -6.69 -14.87 -11.38
CA LEU A 211 -6.99 -13.51 -11.79
C LEU A 211 -7.78 -13.52 -13.11
N THR A 212 -8.55 -12.45 -13.33
CA THR A 212 -9.13 -12.12 -14.63
C THR A 212 -8.47 -10.84 -15.12
N LEU A 213 -7.88 -10.87 -16.32
CA LEU A 213 -7.33 -9.67 -16.96
C LEU A 213 -8.49 -8.77 -17.40
N GLU A 214 -8.47 -7.51 -16.91
CA GLU A 214 -9.43 -6.49 -17.31
C GLU A 214 -8.89 -5.58 -18.41
N SER A 215 -7.64 -5.12 -18.27
CA SER A 215 -6.98 -4.34 -19.33
C SER A 215 -5.47 -4.58 -19.37
N ALA A 216 -4.90 -4.31 -20.55
CA ALA A 216 -3.47 -4.25 -20.80
C ALA A 216 -3.20 -3.00 -21.65
N GLU A 217 -2.57 -1.99 -21.06
CA GLU A 217 -2.42 -0.67 -21.68
C GLU A 217 -0.94 -0.29 -21.80
N LYS A 218 -0.50 0.11 -22.98
CA LYS A 218 0.84 0.66 -23.15
C LYS A 218 0.89 2.07 -22.54
N ILE A 219 1.81 2.30 -21.61
CA ILE A 219 2.10 3.61 -21.03
C ILE A 219 3.59 3.88 -21.22
N GLU A 220 3.94 4.87 -22.05
CA GLU A 220 5.33 5.16 -22.44
C GLU A 220 6.03 3.89 -22.96
N ASP A 221 7.13 3.45 -22.32
CA ASP A 221 7.89 2.25 -22.68
C ASP A 221 7.56 1.04 -21.80
N GLY A 222 6.48 1.08 -21.07
CA GLY A 222 6.00 0.00 -20.22
C GLY A 222 4.57 -0.42 -20.53
N ILE A 223 4.05 -1.34 -19.74
CA ILE A 223 2.68 -1.83 -19.85
C ILE A 223 2.00 -1.83 -18.47
N LEU A 224 0.81 -1.25 -18.40
CA LEU A 224 -0.07 -1.36 -17.23
C LEU A 224 -1.01 -2.55 -17.42
N LEU A 225 -0.99 -3.46 -16.46
CA LEU A 225 -1.90 -4.59 -16.39
C LEU A 225 -2.88 -4.38 -15.25
N THR A 226 -4.18 -4.42 -15.54
CA THR A 226 -5.23 -4.39 -14.52
C THR A 226 -5.89 -5.75 -14.42
N TRP A 227 -5.91 -6.30 -13.21
CA TRP A 227 -6.46 -7.63 -12.92
C TRP A 227 -7.50 -7.54 -11.81
N LYS A 228 -8.55 -8.32 -11.91
CA LYS A 228 -9.49 -8.61 -10.81
C LYS A 228 -9.17 -9.94 -10.16
N MET A 229 -9.26 -9.98 -8.84
CA MET A 229 -9.25 -11.25 -8.12
C MET A 229 -10.52 -12.03 -8.46
N LYS A 230 -10.38 -13.32 -8.81
CA LYS A 230 -11.57 -14.18 -8.98
C LYS A 230 -12.14 -14.49 -7.61
N SER A 231 -13.46 -14.31 -7.46
CA SER A 231 -14.20 -14.87 -6.33
C SER A 231 -14.12 -16.41 -6.38
N GLU A 232 -13.75 -17.02 -5.29
CA GLU A 232 -13.83 -18.48 -5.10
C GLU A 232 -15.28 -18.90 -4.89
#